data_adb60e440a10a8cc7e7dc609c1ecce3c
#
_entry.id   adb60e440a10a8cc7e7dc609c1ecce3c
#
_cell.length_a   1.000
_cell.length_b   1.000
_cell.length_c   1.000
_cell.angle_alpha   90.00
_cell.angle_beta   90.00
_cell.angle_gamma   90.00
#
_symmetry.space_group_name_H-M   'P 1'
#
loop_
_entity.id
_entity.type
_entity.pdbx_description
1 polymer ?
#
loop_
_entity_poly.entity_id
_entity_poly.type
_entity_poly.pdbx_seq_one_letter_code
_entity_poly.pdbx_strand_id
1 'polypeptide(L)'
;MPDSPRSSTPTLERPTTQLTAEHEPETVEESTPKAAPDRLDSPIERVDLSTPDSFIPEAVDQLLAHSRRYPLLTPAQEIDLAQRIERGDLHAKELLVNSNLRLVASNARRYQNQGLPLGDLVQEGMLGLIRASEKFDWRKGFRFSTYATLWIRQAIQRGLENSGRTIRLPVHVAQRSRKVGRVERELSVRLGREPTIEELAEETGLPIEQVEEVRHQRAALVSLDQQIGEDGDTALGDLLPSDAEPPEETAWDNERERIVHRAISELPETERTVLTLRFGTGREEPQTLTAIGKRLGFSAERASQLEQRALKKLAESPELAALREAA
;
A
#
# COMPACT_ATOMS: atom_id res chain seq x y z
N MET A 1 49.35 -31.98 -12.86
CA MET A 1 49.68 -30.97 -13.87
C MET A 1 49.14 -31.42 -15.24
N PRO A 2 48.46 -30.59 -16.00
CA PRO A 2 48.49 -29.14 -16.10
C PRO A 2 47.11 -28.42 -15.98
N ASP A 3 47.24 -27.18 -15.64
CA ASP A 3 46.65 -25.94 -16.18
C ASP A 3 45.17 -25.67 -16.03
N SER A 4 44.92 -24.74 -15.09
CA SER A 4 43.70 -23.90 -15.03
C SER A 4 43.86 -22.64 -15.89
N PRO A 5 42.87 -22.21 -16.64
CA PRO A 5 42.82 -20.83 -17.14
C PRO A 5 41.92 -19.98 -16.24
N ARG A 6 42.44 -18.81 -15.91
CA ARG A 6 41.81 -17.69 -15.22
C ARG A 6 40.68 -17.11 -16.06
N SER A 7 39.49 -16.96 -15.49
CA SER A 7 38.42 -16.16 -16.08
C SER A 7 38.47 -14.72 -15.57
N SER A 8 38.75 -13.83 -16.48
CA SER A 8 38.68 -12.37 -16.32
C SER A 8 37.23 -11.88 -16.35
N THR A 9 36.85 -11.15 -15.34
CA THR A 9 35.59 -10.36 -15.25
C THR A 9 35.71 -9.09 -16.09
N PRO A 10 34.71 -8.73 -16.93
CA PRO A 10 34.69 -7.42 -17.56
C PRO A 10 33.98 -6.39 -16.65
N THR A 11 34.70 -5.33 -16.39
CA THR A 11 34.25 -4.09 -15.77
C THR A 11 33.27 -3.38 -16.72
N LEU A 12 32.02 -3.17 -16.29
CA LEU A 12 31.05 -2.35 -17.01
C LEU A 12 31.23 -0.87 -16.64
N GLU A 13 31.81 -0.13 -17.54
CA GLU A 13 31.84 1.34 -17.53
C GLU A 13 30.44 1.89 -17.82
N ARG A 14 29.98 2.82 -16.98
CA ARG A 14 28.76 3.61 -17.20
C ARG A 14 29.11 4.83 -18.09
N PRO A 15 28.39 5.11 -19.17
CA PRO A 15 28.54 6.37 -19.88
C PRO A 15 27.79 7.48 -19.14
N THR A 16 28.54 8.52 -18.79
CA THR A 16 28.05 9.80 -18.31
C THR A 16 27.57 10.62 -19.52
N THR A 17 26.25 10.77 -19.67
CA THR A 17 25.70 11.68 -20.68
C THR A 17 25.45 13.03 -20.03
N GLN A 18 26.28 14.03 -20.42
CA GLN A 18 26.04 15.43 -20.17
C GLN A 18 24.89 15.92 -21.06
N LEU A 19 23.80 16.40 -20.44
CA LEU A 19 22.73 17.14 -21.10
C LEU A 19 23.07 18.64 -20.99
N THR A 20 23.54 19.20 -22.07
CA THR A 20 23.54 20.65 -22.30
C THR A 20 22.15 21.09 -22.70
N ALA A 21 21.62 22.03 -21.91
CA ALA A 21 20.42 22.77 -22.21
C ALA A 21 20.72 23.83 -23.25
N GLU A 22 19.80 24.04 -24.19
CA GLU A 22 19.43 25.32 -24.80
C GLU A 22 18.42 25.00 -25.92
N HIS A 23 17.15 25.21 -25.65
CA HIS A 23 16.16 25.37 -26.71
C HIS A 23 15.19 26.48 -26.27
N GLU A 24 15.30 27.62 -26.98
CA GLU A 24 14.37 28.74 -26.90
C GLU A 24 12.97 28.33 -27.41
N PRO A 25 11.89 28.91 -26.89
CA PRO A 25 10.54 28.58 -27.37
C PRO A 25 10.21 29.36 -28.63
N GLU A 26 9.99 28.66 -29.74
CA GLU A 26 9.33 29.22 -30.93
C GLU A 26 7.88 29.58 -30.60
N THR A 27 7.56 30.83 -30.83
CA THR A 27 6.24 31.40 -30.82
C THR A 27 5.39 30.83 -31.96
N VAL A 28 4.45 29.94 -31.62
CA VAL A 28 3.43 29.48 -32.57
C VAL A 28 2.23 30.42 -32.48
N GLU A 29 1.94 31.09 -33.59
CA GLU A 29 0.78 31.96 -33.77
C GLU A 29 -0.53 31.24 -33.49
N GLU A 30 -1.34 31.85 -32.66
CA GLU A 30 -2.65 31.46 -32.21
C GLU A 30 -3.69 31.66 -33.32
N SER A 31 -4.00 30.60 -34.08
CA SER A 31 -5.15 30.57 -34.98
C SER A 31 -6.37 30.06 -34.22
N THR A 32 -7.22 30.98 -33.78
CA THR A 32 -8.54 30.75 -33.20
C THR A 32 -9.47 30.02 -34.17
N PRO A 33 -9.99 28.82 -33.82
CA PRO A 33 -11.14 28.30 -34.54
C PRO A 33 -12.43 28.91 -34.00
N LYS A 34 -13.24 29.36 -34.92
CA LYS A 34 -14.57 29.95 -34.71
C LYS A 34 -15.44 29.08 -33.80
N ALA A 35 -16.09 29.78 -32.86
CA ALA A 35 -17.09 29.26 -31.95
C ALA A 35 -18.19 28.48 -32.65
N ALA A 36 -18.40 27.22 -32.25
CA ALA A 36 -19.64 26.48 -32.46
C ALA A 36 -20.60 26.79 -31.31
N PRO A 37 -21.92 26.79 -31.53
CA PRO A 37 -22.87 27.37 -30.60
C PRO A 37 -23.03 26.58 -29.32
N ASP A 38 -22.86 27.32 -28.26
CA ASP A 38 -23.24 27.13 -26.90
C ASP A 38 -24.61 26.42 -26.71
N ARG A 39 -24.61 25.18 -26.24
CA ARG A 39 -25.78 24.51 -25.67
C ARG A 39 -25.35 23.58 -24.54
N LEU A 40 -24.80 24.17 -23.48
CA LEU A 40 -24.61 23.50 -22.20
C LEU A 40 -24.85 24.47 -21.04
N ASP A 41 -25.95 25.25 -21.14
CA ASP A 41 -26.56 25.94 -20.00
C ASP A 41 -27.84 25.21 -19.59
N SER A 42 -27.68 24.04 -19.00
CA SER A 42 -28.61 23.58 -17.98
C SER A 42 -28.01 23.98 -16.64
N PRO A 43 -28.74 24.75 -15.81
CA PRO A 43 -28.21 25.09 -14.48
C PRO A 43 -27.96 23.80 -13.70
N ILE A 44 -26.73 23.58 -13.32
CA ILE A 44 -26.41 22.64 -12.25
C ILE A 44 -27.12 23.22 -11.03
N GLU A 45 -28.27 22.67 -10.65
CA GLU A 45 -28.90 22.96 -9.37
C GLU A 45 -27.86 22.79 -8.30
N ARG A 46 -27.45 23.91 -7.71
CA ARG A 46 -26.57 23.89 -6.56
C ARG A 46 -27.36 23.24 -5.44
N VAL A 47 -27.03 22.00 -5.14
CA VAL A 47 -27.55 21.28 -3.96
C VAL A 47 -27.12 22.09 -2.73
N ASP A 48 -28.08 22.66 -2.04
CA ASP A 48 -27.85 23.40 -0.80
C ASP A 48 -27.51 22.40 0.31
N LEU A 49 -26.22 22.30 0.60
CA LEU A 49 -25.67 21.37 1.62
C LEU A 49 -25.95 21.83 3.06
N SER A 50 -26.70 22.92 3.26
CA SER A 50 -26.98 23.48 4.58
C SER A 50 -28.23 22.91 5.27
N THR A 51 -29.02 22.07 4.58
CA THR A 51 -30.18 21.40 5.15
C THR A 51 -29.84 19.97 5.55
N PRO A 52 -30.00 19.58 6.83
CA PRO A 52 -29.63 18.23 7.31
C PRO A 52 -30.50 17.10 6.78
N ASP A 53 -31.51 17.38 5.99
CA ASP A 53 -32.50 16.42 5.45
C ASP A 53 -32.50 16.29 3.91
N SER A 54 -31.51 16.86 3.21
CA SER A 54 -31.38 16.63 1.78
C SER A 54 -30.88 15.20 1.55
N PHE A 55 -31.78 14.29 1.18
CA PHE A 55 -31.45 12.96 0.67
C PHE A 55 -30.54 13.12 -0.55
N ILE A 56 -29.25 12.98 -0.35
CA ILE A 56 -28.26 12.91 -1.43
C ILE A 56 -28.32 11.48 -1.96
N PRO A 57 -28.84 11.23 -3.17
CA PRO A 57 -28.85 9.90 -3.72
C PRO A 57 -27.43 9.34 -3.74
N GLU A 58 -27.24 8.11 -3.34
CA GLU A 58 -25.95 7.45 -3.47
C GLU A 58 -25.43 7.59 -4.91
N ALA A 59 -24.12 7.72 -5.09
CA ALA A 59 -23.51 7.90 -6.41
C ALA A 59 -23.98 6.83 -7.42
N VAL A 60 -24.29 5.63 -6.92
CA VAL A 60 -24.86 4.54 -7.72
C VAL A 60 -26.26 4.86 -8.22
N ASP A 61 -27.13 5.46 -7.40
CA ASP A 61 -28.50 5.82 -7.79
C ASP A 61 -28.49 6.92 -8.83
N GLN A 62 -27.59 7.90 -8.72
CA GLN A 62 -27.39 8.94 -9.74
C GLN A 62 -26.93 8.32 -11.08
N LEU A 63 -25.97 7.38 -11.04
CA LEU A 63 -25.51 6.66 -12.22
C LEU A 63 -26.64 5.82 -12.86
N LEU A 64 -27.45 5.16 -12.06
CA LEU A 64 -28.60 4.38 -12.55
C LEU A 64 -29.68 5.29 -13.11
N ALA A 65 -29.94 6.44 -12.51
CA ALA A 65 -30.85 7.44 -13.04
C ALA A 65 -30.35 7.98 -14.39
N HIS A 66 -29.04 8.25 -14.50
CA HIS A 66 -28.43 8.64 -15.77
C HIS A 66 -28.58 7.54 -16.84
N SER A 67 -28.33 6.29 -16.48
CA SER A 67 -28.43 5.16 -17.43
C SER A 67 -29.84 4.94 -17.96
N ARG A 68 -30.90 5.36 -17.23
CA ARG A 68 -32.31 5.26 -17.68
C ARG A 68 -32.61 6.20 -18.84
N ARG A 69 -31.81 7.25 -19.09
CA ARG A 69 -31.96 8.17 -20.22
C ARG A 69 -31.60 7.52 -21.55
N TYR A 70 -30.82 6.43 -21.50
CA TYR A 70 -30.37 5.69 -22.68
C TYR A 70 -31.24 4.44 -22.89
N PRO A 71 -31.92 4.29 -24.05
CA PRO A 71 -32.70 3.10 -24.33
C PRO A 71 -31.83 1.87 -24.54
N LEU A 72 -32.40 0.69 -24.35
CA LEU A 72 -31.73 -0.55 -24.69
C LEU A 72 -31.56 -0.65 -26.21
N LEU A 73 -30.37 -1.05 -26.65
CA LEU A 73 -30.02 -1.18 -28.04
C LEU A 73 -30.60 -2.46 -28.68
N THR A 74 -31.06 -2.33 -29.89
CA THR A 74 -31.40 -3.49 -30.74
C THR A 74 -30.13 -4.14 -31.32
N PRO A 75 -30.16 -5.40 -31.75
CA PRO A 75 -28.99 -6.05 -32.36
C PRO A 75 -28.42 -5.28 -33.56
N ALA A 76 -29.28 -4.69 -34.38
CA ALA A 76 -28.88 -3.88 -35.53
C ALA A 76 -28.12 -2.61 -35.10
N GLN A 77 -28.59 -1.95 -34.03
CA GLN A 77 -27.91 -0.78 -33.46
C GLN A 77 -26.57 -1.13 -32.82
N GLU A 78 -26.47 -2.30 -32.15
CA GLU A 78 -25.18 -2.76 -31.61
C GLU A 78 -24.14 -2.92 -32.73
N ILE A 79 -24.54 -3.46 -33.89
CA ILE A 79 -23.67 -3.64 -35.06
C ILE A 79 -23.28 -2.30 -35.68
N ASP A 80 -24.24 -1.37 -35.88
CA ASP A 80 -23.95 -0.05 -36.41
C ASP A 80 -22.99 0.73 -35.54
N LEU A 81 -23.22 0.75 -34.22
CA LEU A 81 -22.33 1.40 -33.28
C LEU A 81 -20.94 0.75 -33.27
N ALA A 82 -20.86 -0.58 -33.31
CA ALA A 82 -19.58 -1.27 -33.36
C ALA A 82 -18.76 -0.94 -34.62
N GLN A 83 -19.42 -0.83 -35.79
CA GLN A 83 -18.77 -0.40 -37.03
C GLN A 83 -18.25 1.04 -36.95
N ARG A 84 -19.00 1.93 -36.30
CA ARG A 84 -18.60 3.33 -36.10
C ARG A 84 -17.43 3.42 -35.12
N ILE A 85 -17.43 2.63 -34.05
CA ILE A 85 -16.32 2.54 -33.08
C ILE A 85 -15.04 2.04 -33.78
N GLU A 86 -15.14 1.05 -34.66
CA GLU A 86 -14.00 0.55 -35.45
C GLU A 86 -13.37 1.65 -36.33
N ARG A 87 -14.17 2.66 -36.73
CA ARG A 87 -13.71 3.85 -37.47
C ARG A 87 -13.21 4.99 -36.57
N GLY A 88 -13.19 4.80 -35.25
CA GLY A 88 -12.70 5.77 -34.28
C GLY A 88 -13.76 6.75 -33.75
N ASP A 89 -15.06 6.50 -33.95
CA ASP A 89 -16.13 7.38 -33.44
C ASP A 89 -16.31 7.23 -31.94
N LEU A 90 -15.82 8.23 -31.18
CA LEU A 90 -15.93 8.27 -29.72
C LEU A 90 -17.36 8.42 -29.24
N HIS A 91 -18.21 9.16 -29.97
CA HIS A 91 -19.62 9.35 -29.59
C HIS A 91 -20.39 8.01 -29.69
N ALA A 92 -20.12 7.23 -30.72
CA ALA A 92 -20.70 5.87 -30.84
C ALA A 92 -20.26 4.97 -29.68
N LYS A 93 -19.00 5.09 -29.22
CA LYS A 93 -18.49 4.37 -28.05
C LYS A 93 -19.20 4.79 -26.77
N GLU A 94 -19.35 6.08 -26.53
CA GLU A 94 -20.10 6.61 -25.38
C GLU A 94 -21.54 6.13 -25.36
N LEU A 95 -22.22 6.17 -26.51
CA LEU A 95 -23.59 5.70 -26.63
C LEU A 95 -23.71 4.19 -26.32
N LEU A 96 -22.80 3.36 -26.87
CA LEU A 96 -22.78 1.93 -26.59
C LEU A 96 -22.55 1.63 -25.11
N VAL A 97 -21.61 2.34 -24.47
CA VAL A 97 -21.29 2.19 -23.03
C VAL A 97 -22.46 2.63 -22.17
N ASN A 98 -23.01 3.83 -22.39
CA ASN A 98 -24.10 4.39 -21.59
C ASN A 98 -25.39 3.55 -21.68
N SER A 99 -25.72 3.01 -22.85
CA SER A 99 -26.87 2.13 -23.03
C SER A 99 -26.73 0.78 -22.30
N ASN A 100 -25.49 0.38 -21.95
CA ASN A 100 -25.18 -0.89 -21.28
C ASN A 100 -24.77 -0.74 -19.80
N LEU A 101 -24.83 0.45 -19.19
CA LEU A 101 -24.53 0.65 -17.77
C LEU A 101 -25.40 -0.21 -16.83
N ARG A 102 -26.65 -0.45 -17.22
CA ARG A 102 -27.56 -1.32 -16.47
C ARG A 102 -27.05 -2.76 -16.36
N LEU A 103 -26.34 -3.25 -17.39
CA LEU A 103 -25.70 -4.57 -17.40
C LEU A 103 -24.56 -4.61 -16.38
N VAL A 104 -23.78 -3.52 -16.26
CA VAL A 104 -22.71 -3.40 -15.27
C VAL A 104 -23.28 -3.48 -13.86
N ALA A 105 -24.29 -2.65 -13.55
CA ALA A 105 -24.92 -2.63 -12.23
C ALA A 105 -25.53 -4.00 -11.84
N SER A 106 -26.18 -4.69 -12.79
CA SER A 106 -26.72 -6.03 -12.58
C SER A 106 -25.63 -7.06 -12.23
N ASN A 107 -24.47 -6.98 -12.87
CA ASN A 107 -23.34 -7.85 -12.55
C ASN A 107 -22.68 -7.46 -11.22
N ALA A 108 -22.47 -6.17 -10.93
CA ALA A 108 -21.84 -5.67 -9.72
C ALA A 108 -22.60 -6.08 -8.45
N ARG A 109 -23.96 -6.08 -8.47
CA ARG A 109 -24.79 -6.52 -7.34
C ARG A 109 -24.48 -7.92 -6.85
N ARG A 110 -24.00 -8.82 -7.70
CA ARG A 110 -23.62 -10.19 -7.32
C ARG A 110 -22.34 -10.27 -6.50
N TYR A 111 -21.55 -9.19 -6.48
CA TYR A 111 -20.28 -9.09 -5.78
C TYR A 111 -20.33 -8.18 -4.55
N GLN A 112 -21.52 -7.72 -4.16
CA GLN A 112 -21.71 -6.96 -2.92
C GLN A 112 -21.22 -7.73 -1.70
N ASN A 113 -20.81 -7.01 -0.66
CA ASN A 113 -20.33 -7.55 0.62
C ASN A 113 -19.05 -8.41 0.51
N GLN A 114 -18.25 -8.20 -0.53
CA GLN A 114 -16.99 -8.91 -0.73
C GLN A 114 -15.74 -8.01 -0.51
N GLY A 115 -15.93 -6.87 0.18
CA GLY A 115 -14.85 -5.97 0.56
C GLY A 115 -14.82 -4.63 -0.19
N LEU A 116 -15.64 -4.47 -1.26
CA LEU A 116 -15.81 -3.18 -1.95
C LEU A 116 -17.28 -2.74 -1.90
N PRO A 117 -17.56 -1.43 -1.74
CA PRO A 117 -18.89 -0.87 -1.86
C PRO A 117 -19.41 -1.01 -3.30
N LEU A 118 -20.75 -1.00 -3.46
CA LEU A 118 -21.38 -1.19 -4.77
C LEU A 118 -20.93 -0.14 -5.80
N GLY A 119 -20.67 1.09 -5.37
CA GLY A 119 -20.19 2.17 -6.25
C GLY A 119 -18.86 1.81 -6.91
N ASP A 120 -17.91 1.33 -6.13
CA ASP A 120 -16.58 0.94 -6.63
C ASP A 120 -16.65 -0.31 -7.52
N LEU A 121 -17.50 -1.28 -7.16
CA LEU A 121 -17.75 -2.45 -8.02
C LEU A 121 -18.32 -2.04 -9.39
N VAL A 122 -19.20 -1.04 -9.42
CA VAL A 122 -19.74 -0.53 -10.69
C VAL A 122 -18.66 0.21 -11.48
N GLN A 123 -17.81 1.01 -10.84
CA GLN A 123 -16.70 1.69 -11.52
C GLN A 123 -15.70 0.68 -12.13
N GLU A 124 -15.31 -0.34 -11.38
CA GLU A 124 -14.47 -1.41 -11.91
C GLU A 124 -15.13 -2.13 -13.09
N GLY A 125 -16.43 -2.42 -12.96
CA GLY A 125 -17.22 -3.02 -14.02
C GLY A 125 -17.33 -2.14 -15.27
N MET A 126 -17.40 -0.81 -15.13
CA MET A 126 -17.38 0.15 -16.23
C MET A 126 -16.06 0.10 -17.00
N LEU A 127 -14.93 -0.01 -16.33
CA LEU A 127 -13.65 -0.19 -16.99
C LEU A 127 -13.62 -1.47 -17.85
N GLY A 128 -14.26 -2.54 -17.34
CA GLY A 128 -14.48 -3.76 -18.11
C GLY A 128 -15.37 -3.55 -19.33
N LEU A 129 -16.47 -2.82 -19.20
CA LEU A 129 -17.40 -2.52 -20.29
C LEU A 129 -16.73 -1.68 -21.37
N ILE A 130 -15.92 -0.67 -21.00
CA ILE A 130 -15.17 0.17 -21.95
C ILE A 130 -14.21 -0.71 -22.76
N ARG A 131 -13.45 -1.61 -22.12
CA ARG A 131 -12.56 -2.54 -22.82
C ARG A 131 -13.34 -3.50 -23.74
N ALA A 132 -14.52 -3.94 -23.30
CA ALA A 132 -15.38 -4.78 -24.12
C ALA A 132 -15.84 -4.03 -25.37
N SER A 133 -16.20 -2.74 -25.28
CA SER A 133 -16.63 -1.93 -26.42
C SER A 133 -15.52 -1.74 -27.46
N GLU A 134 -14.26 -1.67 -27.03
CA GLU A 134 -13.08 -1.55 -27.91
C GLU A 134 -12.73 -2.85 -28.63
N LYS A 135 -13.03 -3.99 -28.02
CA LYS A 135 -12.62 -5.33 -28.53
C LYS A 135 -13.77 -6.15 -29.09
N PHE A 136 -14.96 -5.56 -29.18
CA PHE A 136 -16.13 -6.26 -29.67
C PHE A 136 -16.06 -6.46 -31.19
N ASP A 137 -16.14 -7.73 -31.63
CA ASP A 137 -16.20 -8.10 -33.03
C ASP A 137 -17.63 -8.48 -33.43
N TRP A 138 -18.31 -7.54 -34.08
CA TRP A 138 -19.68 -7.70 -34.55
C TRP A 138 -19.86 -8.76 -35.62
N ARG A 139 -18.77 -9.16 -36.32
CA ARG A 139 -18.77 -10.17 -37.39
C ARG A 139 -19.07 -11.57 -36.89
N LYS A 140 -18.84 -11.80 -35.58
CA LYS A 140 -19.10 -13.07 -34.92
C LYS A 140 -20.56 -13.41 -34.66
N GLY A 141 -21.47 -12.49 -34.91
CA GLY A 141 -22.92 -12.69 -34.79
C GLY A 141 -23.48 -12.82 -33.37
N PHE A 142 -22.64 -12.67 -32.33
CA PHE A 142 -23.08 -12.69 -30.93
C PHE A 142 -23.54 -11.30 -30.47
N ARG A 143 -24.43 -11.28 -29.47
CA ARG A 143 -24.86 -10.04 -28.81
C ARG A 143 -23.71 -9.41 -28.03
N PHE A 144 -23.66 -8.09 -28.04
CA PHE A 144 -22.67 -7.34 -27.27
C PHE A 144 -22.71 -7.68 -25.77
N SER A 145 -23.91 -7.83 -25.19
CA SER A 145 -24.08 -8.16 -23.76
C SER A 145 -23.42 -9.49 -23.37
N THR A 146 -23.41 -10.50 -24.25
CA THR A 146 -22.78 -11.79 -24.01
C THR A 146 -21.25 -11.63 -23.85
N TYR A 147 -20.65 -10.87 -24.73
CA TYR A 147 -19.21 -10.59 -24.72
C TYR A 147 -18.82 -9.65 -23.56
N ALA A 148 -19.56 -8.56 -23.37
CA ALA A 148 -19.30 -7.57 -22.34
C ALA A 148 -19.39 -8.15 -20.92
N THR A 149 -20.30 -9.10 -20.67
CA THR A 149 -20.44 -9.74 -19.36
C THR A 149 -19.15 -10.42 -18.89
N LEU A 150 -18.36 -11.01 -19.79
CA LEU A 150 -17.09 -11.65 -19.47
C LEU A 150 -16.06 -10.61 -18.99
N TRP A 151 -15.95 -9.48 -19.71
CA TRP A 151 -15.03 -8.40 -19.37
C TRP A 151 -15.43 -7.67 -18.08
N ILE A 152 -16.73 -7.42 -17.90
CA ILE A 152 -17.27 -6.80 -16.68
C ILE A 152 -16.94 -7.67 -15.46
N ARG A 153 -17.22 -8.98 -15.53
CA ARG A 153 -16.91 -9.91 -14.43
C ARG A 153 -15.42 -9.95 -14.12
N GLN A 154 -14.59 -10.05 -15.14
CA GLN A 154 -13.14 -10.09 -14.98
C GLN A 154 -12.63 -8.80 -14.33
N ALA A 155 -13.13 -7.64 -14.75
CA ALA A 155 -12.72 -6.35 -14.21
C ALA A 155 -13.14 -6.24 -12.73
N ILE A 156 -14.39 -6.55 -12.38
CA ILE A 156 -14.88 -6.55 -11.01
C ILE A 156 -14.06 -7.50 -10.12
N GLN A 157 -13.80 -8.73 -10.58
CA GLN A 157 -13.01 -9.70 -9.83
C GLN A 157 -11.58 -9.20 -9.61
N ARG A 158 -10.97 -8.59 -10.62
CA ARG A 158 -9.64 -8.00 -10.51
C ARG A 158 -9.62 -6.81 -9.56
N GLY A 159 -10.64 -5.96 -9.57
CA GLY A 159 -10.81 -4.86 -8.61
C GLY A 159 -10.92 -5.38 -7.17
N LEU A 160 -11.72 -6.43 -6.94
CA LEU A 160 -11.82 -7.08 -5.64
C LEU A 160 -10.49 -7.69 -5.17
N GLU A 161 -9.72 -8.31 -6.07
CA GLU A 161 -8.39 -8.85 -5.73
C GLU A 161 -7.40 -7.75 -5.37
N ASN A 162 -7.51 -6.60 -6.01
CA ASN A 162 -6.58 -5.49 -5.82
C ASN A 162 -6.90 -4.62 -4.60
N SER A 163 -8.17 -4.36 -4.34
CA SER A 163 -8.61 -3.32 -3.41
C SER A 163 -9.70 -3.78 -2.42
N GLY A 164 -10.15 -5.04 -2.52
CA GLY A 164 -11.21 -5.56 -1.65
C GLY A 164 -10.78 -5.87 -0.21
N ARG A 165 -9.52 -5.66 0.16
CA ARG A 165 -8.99 -5.91 1.50
C ARG A 165 -8.18 -4.73 2.00
N THR A 166 -8.29 -4.43 3.28
CA THR A 166 -7.48 -3.40 3.96
C THR A 166 -5.98 -3.72 3.84
N ILE A 167 -5.61 -4.98 4.11
CA ILE A 167 -4.25 -5.48 3.85
C ILE A 167 -4.27 -6.18 2.50
N ARG A 168 -3.64 -5.56 1.49
CA ARG A 168 -3.58 -6.09 0.13
C ARG A 168 -2.85 -7.42 0.08
N LEU A 169 -3.44 -8.39 -0.60
CA LEU A 169 -2.81 -9.68 -0.90
C LEU A 169 -2.40 -9.76 -2.38
N PRO A 170 -1.32 -10.49 -2.71
CA PRO A 170 -1.01 -10.84 -4.10
C PRO A 170 -2.17 -11.59 -4.76
N VAL A 171 -2.38 -11.37 -6.07
CA VAL A 171 -3.52 -11.92 -6.81
C VAL A 171 -3.63 -13.44 -6.69
N HIS A 172 -2.51 -14.16 -6.78
CA HIS A 172 -2.49 -15.62 -6.68
C HIS A 172 -2.92 -16.11 -5.29
N VAL A 173 -2.56 -15.38 -4.22
CA VAL A 173 -2.98 -15.71 -2.83
C VAL A 173 -4.47 -15.40 -2.65
N ALA A 174 -4.95 -14.27 -3.16
CA ALA A 174 -6.35 -13.90 -3.13
C ALA A 174 -7.24 -14.92 -3.88
N GLN A 175 -6.76 -15.46 -5.01
CA GLN A 175 -7.44 -16.52 -5.75
C GLN A 175 -7.49 -17.83 -4.98
N ARG A 176 -6.39 -18.25 -4.33
CA ARG A 176 -6.37 -19.41 -3.43
C ARG A 176 -7.35 -19.22 -2.28
N SER A 177 -7.33 -18.05 -1.62
CA SER A 177 -8.22 -17.72 -0.51
C SER A 177 -9.70 -17.83 -0.90
N ARG A 178 -10.06 -17.35 -2.10
CA ARG A 178 -11.43 -17.50 -2.62
C ARG A 178 -11.79 -18.97 -2.91
N LYS A 179 -10.85 -19.75 -3.48
CA LYS A 179 -11.05 -21.17 -3.75
C LYS A 179 -11.30 -21.95 -2.46
N VAL A 180 -10.41 -21.77 -1.47
CA VAL A 180 -10.53 -22.40 -0.15
C VAL A 180 -11.85 -22.00 0.53
N GLY A 181 -12.20 -20.71 0.55
CA GLY A 181 -13.45 -20.26 1.18
C GLY A 181 -14.73 -20.71 0.51
N ARG A 182 -14.69 -21.01 -0.80
CA ARG A 182 -15.84 -21.62 -1.46
C ARG A 182 -15.98 -23.08 -1.06
N VAL A 183 -14.91 -23.84 -1.15
CA VAL A 183 -14.89 -25.27 -0.80
C VAL A 183 -15.22 -25.48 0.68
N GLU A 184 -14.72 -24.62 1.56
CA GLU A 184 -15.02 -24.65 3.00
C GLU A 184 -16.53 -24.54 3.26
N ARG A 185 -17.23 -23.60 2.58
CA ARG A 185 -18.69 -23.45 2.69
C ARG A 185 -19.44 -24.66 2.13
N GLU A 186 -19.00 -25.19 0.99
CA GLU A 186 -19.60 -26.37 0.36
C GLU A 186 -19.45 -27.61 1.25
N LEU A 187 -18.25 -27.81 1.82
CA LEU A 187 -17.97 -28.91 2.75
C LEU A 187 -18.73 -28.76 4.08
N SER A 188 -18.78 -27.55 4.65
CA SER A 188 -19.51 -27.29 5.90
C SER A 188 -21.00 -27.64 5.77
N VAL A 189 -21.60 -27.30 4.62
CA VAL A 189 -23.00 -27.66 4.33
C VAL A 189 -23.15 -29.18 4.17
N ARG A 190 -22.22 -29.85 3.49
CA ARG A 190 -22.26 -31.30 3.23
C ARG A 190 -22.01 -32.12 4.48
N LEU A 191 -21.07 -31.69 5.35
CA LEU A 191 -20.65 -32.41 6.55
C LEU A 191 -21.47 -32.05 7.81
N GLY A 192 -22.17 -30.90 7.81
CA GLY A 192 -22.86 -30.36 8.98
C GLY A 192 -21.90 -29.89 10.10
N ARG A 193 -20.60 -29.78 9.81
CA ARG A 193 -19.54 -29.28 10.71
C ARG A 193 -18.48 -28.52 9.94
N GLU A 194 -17.62 -27.83 10.64
CA GLU A 194 -16.43 -27.24 10.01
C GLU A 194 -15.49 -28.32 9.45
N PRO A 195 -15.00 -28.18 8.20
CA PRO A 195 -14.07 -29.10 7.60
C PRO A 195 -12.67 -28.98 8.22
N THR A 196 -11.95 -30.11 8.27
CA THR A 196 -10.53 -30.12 8.70
C THR A 196 -9.62 -29.57 7.59
N ILE A 197 -8.36 -29.26 7.93
CA ILE A 197 -7.39 -28.73 6.98
C ILE A 197 -7.08 -29.78 5.91
N GLU A 198 -7.01 -31.04 6.29
CA GLU A 198 -6.77 -32.18 5.39
C GLU A 198 -7.91 -32.34 4.37
N GLU A 199 -9.18 -32.27 4.85
CA GLU A 199 -10.37 -32.33 3.99
C GLU A 199 -10.42 -31.16 2.99
N LEU A 200 -10.01 -29.94 3.44
CA LEU A 200 -9.88 -28.79 2.56
C LEU A 200 -8.77 -28.95 1.55
N ALA A 201 -7.61 -29.50 1.94
CA ALA A 201 -6.49 -29.75 1.04
C ALA A 201 -6.85 -30.77 -0.04
N GLU A 202 -7.52 -31.85 0.34
CA GLU A 202 -7.97 -32.89 -0.58
C GLU A 202 -8.97 -32.33 -1.63
N GLU A 203 -10.01 -31.62 -1.16
CA GLU A 203 -11.06 -31.10 -2.05
C GLU A 203 -10.58 -29.92 -2.90
N THR A 204 -9.67 -29.10 -2.37
CA THR A 204 -9.08 -27.99 -3.15
C THR A 204 -7.93 -28.42 -4.07
N GLY A 205 -7.29 -29.57 -3.80
CA GLY A 205 -6.08 -30.02 -4.49
C GLY A 205 -4.87 -29.10 -4.20
N LEU A 206 -4.85 -28.42 -3.06
CA LEU A 206 -3.75 -27.57 -2.61
C LEU A 206 -2.94 -28.31 -1.54
N PRO A 207 -1.61 -28.07 -1.42
CA PRO A 207 -0.82 -28.54 -0.30
C PRO A 207 -1.38 -28.03 1.03
N ILE A 208 -1.26 -28.81 2.09
CA ILE A 208 -1.74 -28.46 3.45
C ILE A 208 -1.16 -27.13 3.91
N GLU A 209 0.13 -26.90 3.71
CA GLU A 209 0.83 -25.65 4.07
C GLU A 209 0.19 -24.41 3.44
N GLN A 210 -0.27 -24.51 2.17
CA GLN A 210 -0.93 -23.39 1.48
C GLN A 210 -2.35 -23.16 1.99
N VAL A 211 -3.04 -24.20 2.46
CA VAL A 211 -4.36 -24.06 3.07
C VAL A 211 -4.24 -23.40 4.44
N GLU A 212 -3.25 -23.78 5.23
CA GLU A 212 -2.93 -23.16 6.53
C GLU A 212 -2.57 -21.68 6.36
N GLU A 213 -1.67 -21.36 5.42
CA GLU A 213 -1.29 -19.99 5.11
C GLU A 213 -2.53 -19.12 4.79
N VAL A 214 -3.39 -19.62 3.92
CA VAL A 214 -4.64 -18.92 3.56
C VAL A 214 -5.56 -18.74 4.76
N ARG A 215 -5.63 -19.72 5.67
CA ARG A 215 -6.49 -19.68 6.87
C ARG A 215 -5.99 -18.60 7.84
N HIS A 216 -4.68 -18.52 8.06
CA HIS A 216 -4.05 -17.46 8.85
C HIS A 216 -4.30 -16.05 8.28
N GLN A 217 -4.22 -15.90 6.95
CA GLN A 217 -4.43 -14.62 6.27
C GLN A 217 -5.91 -14.19 6.24
N ARG A 218 -6.85 -15.07 6.60
CA ARG A 218 -8.29 -14.76 6.69
C ARG A 218 -8.72 -14.26 8.06
N ALA A 219 -7.79 -14.07 9.00
CA ALA A 219 -8.08 -13.47 10.29
C ALA A 219 -8.87 -12.17 10.11
N ALA A 220 -9.95 -12.03 10.85
CA ALA A 220 -10.79 -10.85 10.80
C ALA A 220 -10.01 -9.65 11.34
N LEU A 221 -9.97 -8.56 10.56
CA LEU A 221 -9.50 -7.28 11.05
C LEU A 221 -10.59 -6.66 11.93
N VAL A 222 -10.18 -6.16 13.07
CA VAL A 222 -11.06 -5.45 14.01
C VAL A 222 -10.69 -3.99 13.97
N SER A 223 -11.70 -3.09 14.01
CA SER A 223 -11.46 -1.66 14.10
C SER A 223 -10.94 -1.28 15.48
N LEU A 224 -9.91 -0.44 15.54
CA LEU A 224 -9.45 0.13 16.80
C LEU A 224 -10.48 1.10 17.41
N ASP A 225 -11.35 1.68 16.59
CA ASP A 225 -12.43 2.56 17.03
C ASP A 225 -13.67 1.78 17.49
N GLN A 226 -13.59 0.44 17.50
CA GLN A 226 -14.69 -0.37 18.01
C GLN A 226 -14.91 -0.10 19.49
N GLN A 227 -16.10 0.32 19.83
CA GLN A 227 -16.48 0.58 21.21
C GLN A 227 -16.63 -0.75 21.97
N ILE A 228 -16.11 -0.75 23.19
CA ILE A 228 -16.13 -1.89 24.11
C ILE A 228 -16.80 -1.47 25.42
N GLY A 229 -17.52 -2.42 26.04
CA GLY A 229 -18.27 -2.20 27.26
C GLY A 229 -19.75 -1.92 26.99
N GLU A 230 -20.56 -2.02 28.06
CA GLU A 230 -22.01 -1.80 27.98
C GLU A 230 -22.35 -0.31 27.77
N ASP A 231 -21.49 0.60 28.23
CA ASP A 231 -21.66 2.05 28.12
C ASP A 231 -21.11 2.62 26.80
N GLY A 232 -20.28 1.86 26.07
CA GLY A 232 -19.73 2.25 24.76
C GLY A 232 -18.77 3.43 24.78
N ASP A 233 -18.21 3.77 25.93
CA ASP A 233 -17.37 4.97 26.11
C ASP A 233 -15.86 4.73 25.81
N THR A 234 -15.43 3.46 25.69
CA THR A 234 -14.02 3.10 25.51
C THR A 234 -13.81 2.43 24.15
N ALA A 235 -12.88 2.93 23.37
CA ALA A 235 -12.48 2.29 22.12
C ALA A 235 -11.46 1.15 22.37
N LEU A 236 -11.44 0.13 21.52
CA LEU A 236 -10.46 -0.96 21.60
C LEU A 236 -9.02 -0.41 21.56
N GLY A 237 -8.78 0.64 20.77
CA GLY A 237 -7.48 1.30 20.69
C GLY A 237 -6.97 1.87 22.00
N ASP A 238 -7.87 2.34 22.87
CA ASP A 238 -7.51 2.92 24.18
C ASP A 238 -6.99 1.87 25.18
N LEU A 239 -7.29 0.58 24.92
CA LEU A 239 -6.83 -0.53 25.77
C LEU A 239 -5.46 -1.09 25.33
N LEU A 240 -4.96 -0.68 24.18
CA LEU A 240 -3.66 -1.15 23.68
C LEU A 240 -2.53 -0.32 24.31
N PRO A 241 -1.55 -0.98 24.97
CA PRO A 241 -0.39 -0.28 25.49
C PRO A 241 0.43 0.30 24.34
N SER A 242 0.99 1.50 24.56
CA SER A 242 1.94 2.09 23.63
C SER A 242 3.30 1.40 23.73
N ASP A 243 3.95 1.14 22.60
CA ASP A 243 5.34 0.65 22.54
C ASP A 243 6.37 1.79 22.77
N ALA A 244 5.91 3.03 22.94
CA ALA A 244 6.79 4.16 23.22
C ALA A 244 7.39 4.02 24.63
N GLU A 245 8.67 4.34 24.75
CA GLU A 245 9.35 4.38 26.05
C GLU A 245 8.61 5.32 27.01
N PRO A 246 8.34 4.87 28.25
CA PRO A 246 7.72 5.72 29.24
C PRO A 246 8.53 7.02 29.48
N PRO A 247 7.87 8.15 29.74
CA PRO A 247 8.58 9.42 30.01
C PRO A 247 9.58 9.31 31.15
N GLU A 248 9.32 8.44 32.13
CA GLU A 248 10.21 8.14 33.23
C GLU A 248 11.53 7.51 32.77
N GLU A 249 11.49 6.53 31.84
CA GLU A 249 12.69 5.91 31.29
C GLU A 249 13.51 6.90 30.48
N THR A 250 12.85 7.71 29.65
CA THR A 250 13.51 8.80 28.92
C THR A 250 14.17 9.81 29.88
N ALA A 251 13.51 10.17 30.99
CA ALA A 251 14.05 11.07 31.99
C ALA A 251 15.27 10.44 32.72
N TRP A 252 15.19 9.16 33.04
CA TRP A 252 16.28 8.40 33.64
C TRP A 252 17.50 8.31 32.72
N ASP A 253 17.29 8.03 31.45
CA ASP A 253 18.39 7.93 30.48
C ASP A 253 19.08 9.28 30.25
N ASN A 254 18.30 10.37 30.17
CA ASN A 254 18.84 11.73 30.10
C ASN A 254 19.66 12.08 31.36
N GLU A 255 19.21 11.70 32.55
CA GLU A 255 19.94 11.96 33.78
C GLU A 255 21.20 11.10 33.89
N ARG A 256 21.13 9.83 33.49
CA ARG A 256 22.32 8.95 33.37
C ARG A 256 23.36 9.55 32.44
N GLU A 257 22.96 10.02 31.29
CA GLU A 257 23.85 10.66 30.31
C GLU A 257 24.50 11.91 30.91
N ARG A 258 23.74 12.75 31.60
CA ARG A 258 24.26 13.96 32.29
C ARG A 258 25.28 13.60 33.37
N ILE A 259 25.00 12.62 34.22
CA ILE A 259 25.92 12.18 35.27
C ILE A 259 27.22 11.63 34.65
N VAL A 260 27.11 10.78 33.62
CA VAL A 260 28.28 10.25 32.91
C VAL A 260 29.11 11.38 32.28
N HIS A 261 28.48 12.33 31.61
CA HIS A 261 29.16 13.48 31.02
C HIS A 261 29.83 14.35 32.05
N ARG A 262 29.19 14.58 33.20
CA ARG A 262 29.78 15.31 34.33
C ARG A 262 31.01 14.61 34.88
N ALA A 263 30.92 13.32 35.16
CA ALA A 263 32.03 12.52 35.66
C ALA A 263 33.21 12.47 34.65
N ILE A 264 32.93 12.39 33.36
CA ILE A 264 33.99 12.48 32.31
C ILE A 264 34.60 13.89 32.30
N SER A 265 33.83 14.94 32.53
CA SER A 265 34.35 16.32 32.51
C SER A 265 35.29 16.63 33.66
N GLU A 266 35.20 15.91 34.77
CA GLU A 266 36.07 16.04 35.96
C GLU A 266 37.44 15.35 35.80
N LEU A 267 37.58 14.51 34.74
CA LEU A 267 38.85 13.86 34.47
C LEU A 267 39.88 14.85 33.88
N PRO A 268 41.20 14.59 34.08
CA PRO A 268 42.26 15.32 33.39
C PRO A 268 42.05 15.33 31.89
N GLU A 269 42.41 16.42 31.19
CA GLU A 269 42.14 16.65 29.80
C GLU A 269 42.57 15.50 28.88
N THR A 270 43.75 14.93 29.12
CA THR A 270 44.28 13.80 28.35
C THR A 270 43.46 12.53 28.49
N GLU A 271 43.04 12.20 29.71
CA GLU A 271 42.24 11.02 30.05
C GLU A 271 40.81 11.18 29.48
N ARG A 272 40.23 12.36 29.63
CA ARG A 272 38.92 12.74 29.07
C ARG A 272 38.91 12.57 27.54
N THR A 273 39.90 13.14 26.85
CA THR A 273 40.00 13.07 25.40
C THR A 273 40.12 11.63 24.91
N VAL A 274 40.91 10.78 25.59
CA VAL A 274 41.03 9.37 25.24
C VAL A 274 39.72 8.64 25.38
N LEU A 275 38.98 8.82 26.47
CA LEU A 275 37.67 8.21 26.67
C LEU A 275 36.63 8.71 25.66
N THR A 276 36.57 10.04 25.43
CA THR A 276 35.63 10.61 24.47
C THR A 276 35.83 10.05 23.08
N LEU A 277 37.07 9.91 22.62
CA LEU A 277 37.38 9.33 21.31
C LEU A 277 37.16 7.80 21.31
N ARG A 278 37.40 7.12 22.40
CA ARG A 278 37.25 5.66 22.50
C ARG A 278 35.81 5.23 22.44
N PHE A 279 34.95 5.88 23.18
CA PHE A 279 33.54 5.51 23.34
C PHE A 279 32.57 6.38 22.51
N GLY A 280 33.08 7.42 21.83
CA GLY A 280 32.26 8.29 20.98
C GLY A 280 31.31 9.21 21.75
N THR A 281 31.56 9.48 23.05
CA THR A 281 30.69 10.31 23.89
C THR A 281 30.65 11.78 23.47
N GLY A 282 31.52 12.23 22.56
CA GLY A 282 31.59 13.59 22.00
C GLY A 282 31.00 13.78 20.61
N ARG A 283 30.06 12.94 20.15
CA ARG A 283 29.48 12.91 18.81
C ARG A 283 30.43 12.44 17.68
N GLU A 284 31.63 12.00 18.02
CA GLU A 284 32.54 11.34 17.08
C GLU A 284 32.32 9.80 17.11
N GLU A 285 32.62 9.12 16.01
CA GLU A 285 32.54 7.67 15.98
C GLU A 285 33.60 7.04 16.90
N PRO A 286 33.31 5.92 17.58
CA PRO A 286 34.24 5.22 18.45
C PRO A 286 35.51 4.83 17.68
N GLN A 287 36.69 5.15 18.27
CA GLN A 287 37.97 4.92 17.61
C GLN A 287 38.77 3.81 18.33
N THR A 288 39.67 3.17 17.57
CA THR A 288 40.60 2.19 18.12
C THR A 288 41.74 2.88 18.87
N LEU A 289 42.30 2.22 19.92
CA LEU A 289 43.42 2.77 20.71
C LEU A 289 44.63 3.13 19.84
N THR A 290 44.86 2.41 18.76
CA THR A 290 45.92 2.70 17.76
C THR A 290 45.66 3.99 17.01
N ALA A 291 44.41 4.25 16.63
CA ALA A 291 44.00 5.51 15.95
C ALA A 291 44.11 6.71 16.91
N ILE A 292 43.62 6.53 18.16
CA ILE A 292 43.70 7.54 19.20
C ILE A 292 45.18 7.90 19.53
N GLY A 293 46.02 6.87 19.67
CA GLY A 293 47.45 7.08 19.87
C GLY A 293 48.09 7.90 18.75
N LYS A 294 47.83 7.57 17.51
CA LYS A 294 48.28 8.34 16.33
C LYS A 294 47.77 9.78 16.34
N ARG A 295 46.49 10.00 16.67
CA ARG A 295 45.86 11.32 16.70
C ARG A 295 46.42 12.23 17.80
N LEU A 296 46.76 11.66 18.96
CA LEU A 296 47.27 12.39 20.13
C LEU A 296 48.79 12.36 20.26
N GLY A 297 49.50 11.68 19.36
CA GLY A 297 50.96 11.60 19.38
C GLY A 297 51.53 10.63 20.44
N PHE A 298 50.75 9.60 20.81
CA PHE A 298 51.13 8.58 21.85
C PHE A 298 51.25 7.19 21.22
N SER A 299 51.94 6.28 21.94
CA SER A 299 51.84 4.85 21.60
C SER A 299 50.46 4.28 21.95
N ALA A 300 50.04 3.23 21.27
CA ALA A 300 48.80 2.52 21.58
C ALA A 300 48.75 1.99 23.03
N GLU A 301 49.91 1.56 23.56
CA GLU A 301 50.06 1.13 24.94
C GLU A 301 49.82 2.28 25.92
N ARG A 302 50.31 3.47 25.60
CA ARG A 302 50.06 4.68 26.42
C ARG A 302 48.59 5.09 26.41
N ALA A 303 47.92 5.01 25.26
CA ALA A 303 46.48 5.23 25.17
C ALA A 303 45.68 4.24 26.03
N SER A 304 46.07 2.94 26.02
CA SER A 304 45.46 1.92 26.88
C SER A 304 45.67 2.18 28.36
N GLN A 305 46.88 2.59 28.76
CA GLN A 305 47.15 2.95 30.17
C GLN A 305 46.33 4.15 30.63
N LEU A 306 46.11 5.16 29.75
CA LEU A 306 45.28 6.31 30.06
C LEU A 306 43.81 5.92 30.17
N GLU A 307 43.31 5.07 29.26
CA GLU A 307 41.94 4.51 29.31
C GLU A 307 41.70 3.79 30.64
N GLN A 308 42.60 2.84 31.01
CA GLN A 308 42.45 2.09 32.27
C GLN A 308 42.47 2.99 33.51
N ARG A 309 43.36 4.00 33.54
CA ARG A 309 43.39 4.96 34.65
C ARG A 309 42.12 5.77 34.73
N ALA A 310 41.61 6.24 33.59
CA ALA A 310 40.38 7.01 33.52
C ALA A 310 39.17 6.15 33.98
N LEU A 311 39.07 4.92 33.51
CA LEU A 311 38.00 4.00 33.92
C LEU A 311 38.06 3.69 35.41
N LYS A 312 39.30 3.52 35.98
CA LYS A 312 39.46 3.31 37.41
C LYS A 312 38.99 4.51 38.24
N LYS A 313 39.31 5.76 37.82
CA LYS A 313 38.85 6.98 38.49
C LYS A 313 37.33 7.10 38.39
N LEU A 314 36.73 6.81 37.22
CA LEU A 314 35.29 6.82 37.08
C LEU A 314 34.62 5.77 37.97
N ALA A 315 35.20 4.59 38.09
CA ALA A 315 34.68 3.53 38.98
C ALA A 315 34.72 3.90 40.49
N GLU A 316 35.64 4.81 40.89
CA GLU A 316 35.77 5.32 42.22
C GLU A 316 34.86 6.57 42.49
N SER A 317 34.18 7.10 41.44
CA SER A 317 33.27 8.24 41.58
C SER A 317 32.01 7.83 42.33
N PRO A 318 31.61 8.56 43.38
CA PRO A 318 30.42 8.25 44.17
C PRO A 318 29.13 8.43 43.37
N GLU A 319 29.10 9.36 42.41
CA GLU A 319 27.92 9.57 41.54
C GLU A 319 27.65 8.40 40.60
N LEU A 320 28.72 7.80 40.03
CA LEU A 320 28.61 6.61 39.19
C LEU A 320 28.38 5.34 40.00
N ALA A 321 28.87 5.25 41.24
CA ALA A 321 28.55 4.17 42.13
C ALA A 321 27.05 4.10 42.46
N ALA A 322 26.42 5.27 42.75
CA ALA A 322 25.00 5.33 42.96
C ALA A 322 24.16 4.91 41.74
N LEU A 323 24.60 5.26 40.53
CA LEU A 323 23.94 4.77 39.31
C LEU A 323 24.02 3.27 39.14
N ARG A 324 25.14 2.63 39.54
CA ARG A 324 25.34 1.19 39.44
C ARG A 324 24.50 0.41 40.45
N GLU A 325 24.19 1.01 41.61
CA GLU A 325 23.30 0.41 42.60
C GLU A 325 21.82 0.54 42.22
N ALA A 326 21.46 1.59 41.43
CA ALA A 326 20.12 1.84 40.98
C ALA A 326 19.75 1.08 39.67
N ALA A 327 20.71 0.47 38.97
CA ALA A 327 20.53 -0.29 37.72
C ALA A 327 20.41 -1.78 37.98
#